data_9681b4111d91da8c119bb3cd3cc56aa1
#
_entry.id   9681b4111d91da8c119bb3cd3cc56aa1
#
_cell.length_a   1.000
_cell.length_b   1.000
_cell.length_c   1.000
_cell.angle_alpha   90.00
_cell.angle_beta   90.00
_cell.angle_gamma   90.00
#
_symmetry.space_group_name_H-M   'P 1'
#
loop_
_entity.id
_entity.type
_entity.pdbx_description
1 polymer ?
#
loop_
_entity_poly.entity_id
_entity_poly.type
_entity_poly.pdbx_seq_one_letter_code
_entity_poly.pdbx_strand_id
1 'polypeptide(L)'
;MRNGGSVRVMAGATGVALLTVCLAACGGSGHPDTPKAQGGNADAKPHAAPLKRVPDIGDRLWKQVPENTRQVVAVYGDGKDSADSTVALYEKTGSVWKQRRTWSAHNGRKGWTTDHHEGDKRSPVGVFTLSDAGGVLPSPGTKLPYTHSAAFQAPHYWKKSYWNDFDYVIAIDYNRVKGTPPNDPTRPQGQTKGGSIWLHMDHGSGTSACVSQPKADMEYLLRTLDPKQHPVVVMGDKADLKG
;
A
#
# COMPACT_ATOMS: atom_id res chain seq x y z
N MET A 1 -54.09 23.93 -14.12
CA MET A 1 -53.53 23.93 -15.49
C MET A 1 -52.47 22.85 -15.51
N ARG A 2 -52.73 21.67 -15.81
CA ARG A 2 -52.96 20.82 -16.98
C ARG A 2 -51.98 21.16 -18.13
N ASN A 3 -51.07 20.21 -18.34
CA ASN A 3 -50.64 19.55 -19.61
C ASN A 3 -49.29 18.87 -19.31
N GLY A 4 -49.03 17.61 -19.58
CA GLY A 4 -49.61 16.57 -20.43
C GLY A 4 -48.73 16.26 -21.61
N GLY A 5 -48.26 15.01 -21.70
CA GLY A 5 -47.72 14.39 -22.89
C GLY A 5 -46.16 14.25 -22.92
N SER A 6 -45.56 13.21 -23.42
CA SER A 6 -45.98 11.98 -24.10
C SER A 6 -44.84 10.95 -24.08
N VAL A 7 -45.24 9.73 -23.91
CA VAL A 7 -44.46 8.49 -24.11
C VAL A 7 -44.12 8.35 -25.62
N ARG A 8 -42.90 7.91 -25.94
CA ARG A 8 -42.61 7.22 -27.19
C ARG A 8 -41.80 5.96 -26.95
N VAL A 9 -42.50 4.86 -27.05
CA VAL A 9 -41.98 3.50 -27.28
C VAL A 9 -41.63 3.39 -28.75
N MET A 10 -40.49 2.83 -29.10
CA MET A 10 -40.27 2.18 -30.38
C MET A 10 -39.51 0.87 -30.18
N ALA A 11 -40.18 -0.18 -30.62
CA ALA A 11 -39.72 -1.56 -30.68
C ALA A 11 -39.21 -1.86 -32.14
N GLY A 12 -38.46 -2.93 -32.25
CA GLY A 12 -38.13 -3.65 -33.52
C GLY A 12 -36.64 -3.58 -33.85
N ALA A 13 -35.95 -4.61 -34.32
CA ALA A 13 -36.38 -5.88 -34.84
C ALA A 13 -35.19 -6.87 -34.79
N THR A 14 -35.54 -8.12 -34.68
CA THR A 14 -34.83 -9.37 -34.88
C THR A 14 -34.08 -9.47 -36.21
N GLY A 15 -32.86 -10.04 -36.18
CA GLY A 15 -32.12 -10.50 -37.34
C GLY A 15 -31.42 -11.82 -37.05
N VAL A 16 -32.02 -12.91 -37.53
CA VAL A 16 -31.48 -14.29 -37.59
C VAL A 16 -30.81 -14.48 -38.94
N ALA A 17 -29.59 -15.02 -38.98
CA ALA A 17 -29.02 -15.65 -40.19
C ALA A 17 -27.99 -16.69 -39.72
N LEU A 18 -28.31 -17.84 -39.76
CA LEU A 18 -28.19 -19.06 -40.59
C LEU A 18 -26.74 -19.50 -40.90
N LEU A 19 -26.56 -20.75 -40.48
CA LEU A 19 -25.46 -21.69 -40.73
C LEU A 19 -25.03 -21.77 -42.20
N THR A 20 -23.74 -22.05 -42.40
CA THR A 20 -23.31 -22.90 -43.51
C THR A 20 -22.21 -23.86 -43.04
N VAL A 21 -22.54 -25.15 -43.05
CA VAL A 21 -21.66 -26.29 -42.89
C VAL A 21 -21.10 -26.64 -44.26
N CYS A 22 -19.82 -26.82 -44.41
CA CYS A 22 -19.21 -27.55 -45.52
C CYS A 22 -18.35 -28.67 -45.00
N LEU A 23 -18.88 -29.90 -45.11
CA LEU A 23 -18.10 -31.12 -45.11
C LEU A 23 -17.49 -31.36 -46.51
N ALA A 24 -16.21 -31.67 -46.55
CA ALA A 24 -15.63 -32.43 -47.66
C ALA A 24 -14.62 -33.45 -47.10
N ALA A 25 -14.94 -34.70 -47.24
CA ALA A 25 -14.07 -35.83 -46.97
C ALA A 25 -13.42 -36.34 -48.25
N CYS A 26 -12.17 -36.76 -48.16
CA CYS A 26 -11.48 -37.83 -48.93
C CYS A 26 -10.04 -37.86 -48.45
N GLY A 27 -9.47 -38.88 -47.86
CA GLY A 27 -9.27 -40.26 -48.31
C GLY A 27 -7.83 -40.45 -48.75
N GLY A 28 -6.93 -41.08 -48.00
CA GLY A 28 -5.57 -41.41 -48.45
C GLY A 28 -4.70 -42.04 -47.33
N SER A 29 -4.55 -43.35 -47.43
CA SER A 29 -3.75 -44.22 -46.55
C SER A 29 -2.23 -43.99 -46.65
N GLY A 30 -1.52 -44.07 -45.53
CA GLY A 30 -0.04 -44.17 -45.50
C GLY A 30 0.51 -44.05 -44.07
N HIS A 31 0.84 -45.18 -43.46
CA HIS A 31 1.70 -45.32 -42.27
C HIS A 31 3.13 -45.62 -42.74
N PRO A 32 4.20 -45.51 -41.99
CA PRO A 32 4.42 -45.03 -40.60
C PRO A 32 5.54 -43.97 -40.49
N ASP A 33 5.54 -43.20 -39.43
CA ASP A 33 6.72 -42.97 -38.59
C ASP A 33 6.36 -41.96 -37.48
N THR A 34 6.53 -42.42 -36.24
CA THR A 34 6.30 -41.67 -35.03
C THR A 34 7.49 -40.79 -34.71
N PRO A 35 7.37 -39.46 -34.66
CA PRO A 35 8.30 -38.62 -33.91
C PRO A 35 7.78 -38.46 -32.48
N LYS A 36 8.60 -38.83 -31.52
CA LYS A 36 8.40 -38.54 -30.09
C LYS A 36 7.97 -37.07 -29.89
N ALA A 37 6.83 -36.89 -29.23
CA ALA A 37 6.46 -35.62 -28.66
C ALA A 37 7.50 -35.23 -27.61
N GLN A 38 8.37 -34.29 -27.93
CA GLN A 38 9.12 -33.51 -26.95
C GLN A 38 8.11 -32.68 -26.18
N GLY A 39 7.91 -33.03 -24.91
CA GLY A 39 7.16 -32.19 -23.96
C GLY A 39 7.80 -30.83 -23.90
N GLY A 40 7.12 -29.82 -24.48
CA GLY A 40 7.47 -28.43 -24.25
C GLY A 40 7.34 -28.14 -22.76
N ASN A 41 8.46 -27.84 -22.13
CA ASN A 41 8.47 -27.21 -20.81
C ASN A 41 7.60 -25.95 -20.89
N ALA A 42 6.43 -25.99 -20.22
CA ALA A 42 5.69 -24.78 -19.94
C ALA A 42 6.64 -23.79 -19.24
N ASP A 43 6.76 -22.62 -19.80
CA ASP A 43 7.58 -21.50 -19.32
C ASP A 43 7.37 -21.32 -17.81
N ALA A 44 8.28 -21.82 -17.02
CA ALA A 44 8.40 -21.50 -15.62
C ALA A 44 8.77 -20.02 -15.55
N LYS A 45 7.81 -19.19 -15.15
CA LYS A 45 8.02 -17.78 -14.81
C LYS A 45 9.31 -17.68 -13.98
N PRO A 46 10.29 -16.83 -14.32
CA PRO A 46 11.54 -16.76 -13.60
C PRO A 46 11.28 -16.64 -12.10
N HIS A 47 11.68 -17.61 -11.34
CA HIS A 47 11.59 -17.55 -9.88
C HIS A 47 12.60 -16.49 -9.45
N ALA A 48 12.12 -15.32 -9.06
CA ALA A 48 12.99 -14.26 -8.56
C ALA A 48 13.90 -14.82 -7.47
N ALA A 49 15.19 -14.53 -7.55
CA ALA A 49 16.16 -15.00 -6.58
C ALA A 49 15.72 -14.61 -5.14
N PRO A 50 15.95 -15.48 -4.15
CA PRO A 50 15.54 -15.21 -2.79
C PRO A 50 16.24 -13.96 -2.24
N LEU A 51 15.46 -12.97 -1.77
CA LEU A 51 15.95 -11.71 -1.24
C LEU A 51 16.55 -11.92 0.15
N LYS A 52 17.83 -11.65 0.33
CA LYS A 52 18.48 -11.70 1.66
C LYS A 52 18.09 -10.50 2.54
N ARG A 53 17.70 -9.37 1.92
CA ARG A 53 17.18 -8.17 2.57
C ARG A 53 16.16 -7.47 1.67
N VAL A 54 15.44 -6.50 2.21
CA VAL A 54 14.52 -5.66 1.45
C VAL A 54 15.34 -4.84 0.43
N PRO A 55 14.96 -4.83 -0.86
CA PRO A 55 15.67 -4.13 -1.92
C PRO A 55 15.77 -2.62 -1.69
N ASP A 56 16.77 -2.00 -2.32
CA ASP A 56 16.95 -0.54 -2.37
C ASP A 56 17.09 0.16 -1.02
N ILE A 57 17.37 -0.59 0.06
CA ILE A 57 17.69 -0.05 1.38
C ILE A 57 19.18 -0.30 1.63
N GLY A 58 19.94 0.78 1.78
CA GLY A 58 21.38 0.77 2.03
C GLY A 58 21.74 0.34 3.46
N ASP A 59 23.01 0.08 3.68
CA ASP A 59 23.51 -0.47 4.95
C ASP A 59 23.24 0.44 6.13
N ARG A 60 23.24 1.75 5.93
CA ARG A 60 23.00 2.75 7.00
C ARG A 60 21.63 2.58 7.65
N LEU A 61 20.59 2.43 6.84
CA LEU A 61 19.22 2.22 7.35
C LEU A 61 18.95 0.76 7.67
N TRP A 62 19.50 -0.18 6.89
CA TRP A 62 19.30 -1.60 7.14
C TRP A 62 19.82 -2.05 8.51
N LYS A 63 20.95 -1.52 8.97
CA LYS A 63 21.49 -1.78 10.31
C LYS A 63 20.59 -1.29 11.46
N GLN A 64 19.63 -0.39 11.18
CA GLN A 64 18.66 0.07 12.17
C GLN A 64 17.41 -0.82 12.22
N VAL A 65 17.20 -1.69 11.23
CA VAL A 65 16.10 -2.67 11.27
C VAL A 65 16.41 -3.72 12.34
N PRO A 66 15.55 -3.88 13.37
CA PRO A 66 15.79 -4.88 14.41
C PRO A 66 15.90 -6.30 13.83
N GLU A 67 16.81 -7.11 14.39
CA GLU A 67 17.08 -8.47 13.89
C GLU A 67 15.86 -9.40 13.96
N ASN A 68 14.99 -9.18 14.95
CA ASN A 68 13.76 -9.92 15.14
C ASN A 68 12.61 -9.44 14.22
N THR A 69 12.81 -8.40 13.41
CA THR A 69 11.81 -7.92 12.43
C THR A 69 11.53 -8.98 11.38
N ARG A 70 10.24 -9.22 11.15
CA ARG A 70 9.73 -10.15 10.13
C ARG A 70 8.81 -9.48 9.12
N GLN A 71 8.38 -8.25 9.37
CA GLN A 71 7.55 -7.46 8.46
C GLN A 71 8.15 -6.08 8.28
N VAL A 72 8.36 -5.67 7.02
CA VAL A 72 8.86 -4.34 6.64
C VAL A 72 7.89 -3.71 5.68
N VAL A 73 7.36 -2.55 6.05
CA VAL A 73 6.69 -1.62 5.14
C VAL A 73 7.77 -0.69 4.59
N ALA A 74 8.17 -0.87 3.35
CA ALA A 74 9.13 0.01 2.70
C ALA A 74 8.40 1.11 1.94
N VAL A 75 8.74 2.37 2.18
CA VAL A 75 8.20 3.54 1.48
C VAL A 75 9.30 4.19 0.67
N TYR A 76 9.20 4.08 -0.63
CA TYR A 76 10.17 4.59 -1.61
C TYR A 76 9.64 5.89 -2.20
N GLY A 77 10.12 7.03 -1.73
CA GLY A 77 9.80 8.34 -2.31
C GLY A 77 10.45 8.52 -3.67
N ASP A 78 9.73 9.09 -4.63
CA ASP A 78 10.22 9.24 -6.00
C ASP A 78 11.38 10.24 -6.11
N GLY A 79 11.50 11.15 -5.15
CA GLY A 79 12.60 12.10 -5.04
C GLY A 79 12.53 12.90 -3.75
N LYS A 80 13.63 13.57 -3.41
CA LYS A 80 13.77 14.33 -2.16
C LYS A 80 12.64 15.34 -1.91
N ASP A 81 12.19 16.01 -2.96
CA ASP A 81 11.15 17.04 -2.89
C ASP A 81 9.82 16.58 -3.53
N SER A 82 9.70 15.28 -3.88
CA SER A 82 8.47 14.69 -4.40
C SER A 82 7.51 14.32 -3.27
N ALA A 83 6.21 14.52 -3.51
CA ALA A 83 5.15 14.04 -2.65
C ALA A 83 4.73 12.60 -3.00
N ASP A 84 5.22 12.04 -4.09
CA ASP A 84 4.82 10.73 -4.61
C ASP A 84 5.76 9.64 -4.10
N SER A 85 5.17 8.50 -3.78
CA SER A 85 5.88 7.34 -3.24
C SER A 85 5.27 6.04 -3.73
N THR A 86 6.07 4.99 -3.65
CA THR A 86 5.62 3.60 -3.74
C THR A 86 5.79 2.93 -2.38
N VAL A 87 4.75 2.28 -1.88
CA VAL A 87 4.82 1.45 -0.68
C VAL A 87 4.86 -0.02 -1.06
N ALA A 88 5.69 -0.80 -0.38
CA ALA A 88 5.75 -2.24 -0.54
C ALA A 88 5.81 -2.94 0.82
N LEU A 89 4.99 -3.98 1.02
CA LEU A 89 5.08 -4.85 2.18
C LEU A 89 5.99 -6.03 1.87
N TYR A 90 6.96 -6.26 2.75
CA TYR A 90 7.83 -7.42 2.74
C TYR A 90 7.64 -8.26 4.01
N GLU A 91 7.66 -9.57 3.85
CA GLU A 91 7.62 -10.52 4.96
C GLU A 91 8.81 -11.47 4.89
N LYS A 92 9.39 -11.78 6.04
CA LYS A 92 10.52 -12.70 6.19
C LYS A 92 10.03 -14.10 6.53
N THR A 93 10.40 -15.08 5.69
CA THR A 93 10.18 -16.50 5.93
C THR A 93 11.53 -17.20 6.01
N GLY A 94 11.87 -17.75 7.17
CA GLY A 94 13.23 -18.20 7.43
C GLY A 94 14.24 -17.05 7.31
N SER A 95 15.20 -17.17 6.38
CA SER A 95 16.20 -16.13 6.08
C SER A 95 15.86 -15.26 4.87
N VAL A 96 14.70 -15.48 4.23
CA VAL A 96 14.34 -14.89 2.95
C VAL A 96 13.22 -13.88 3.10
N TRP A 97 13.39 -12.69 2.52
CA TRP A 97 12.35 -11.68 2.38
C TRP A 97 11.56 -11.90 1.09
N LYS A 98 10.25 -11.76 1.18
CA LYS A 98 9.33 -11.84 0.03
C LYS A 98 8.47 -10.60 -0.03
N GLN A 99 8.42 -9.93 -1.17
CA GLN A 99 7.45 -8.87 -1.41
C GLN A 99 6.05 -9.48 -1.50
N ARG A 100 5.13 -8.97 -0.71
CA ARG A 100 3.74 -9.44 -0.67
C ARG A 100 2.84 -8.61 -1.54
N ARG A 101 3.02 -7.29 -1.47
CA ARG A 101 2.17 -6.34 -2.19
C ARG A 101 2.91 -5.02 -2.38
N THR A 102 2.54 -4.26 -3.41
CA THR A 102 3.02 -2.91 -3.67
C THR A 102 1.90 -2.04 -4.19
N TRP A 103 1.94 -0.74 -3.90
CA TRP A 103 0.93 0.23 -4.31
C TRP A 103 1.49 1.65 -4.31
N SER A 104 0.80 2.57 -5.01
CA SER A 104 1.12 4.00 -5.01
C SER A 104 0.67 4.65 -3.71
N ALA A 105 1.40 5.68 -3.26
CA ALA A 105 1.15 6.41 -2.04
C ALA A 105 1.61 7.86 -2.17
N HIS A 106 1.19 8.73 -1.23
CA HIS A 106 1.77 10.07 -1.10
C HIS A 106 2.44 10.23 0.26
N ASN A 107 3.52 11.01 0.29
CA ASN A 107 4.22 11.43 1.49
C ASN A 107 4.06 12.94 1.74
N GLY A 108 4.86 13.53 2.61
CA GLY A 108 4.85 14.97 2.87
C GLY A 108 4.91 15.78 1.58
N ARG A 109 4.05 16.78 1.45
CA ARG A 109 3.90 17.58 0.20
C ARG A 109 5.16 18.29 -0.28
N LYS A 110 6.16 18.44 0.58
CA LYS A 110 7.48 18.95 0.26
C LYS A 110 8.56 17.85 0.19
N GLY A 111 8.17 16.59 0.19
CA GLY A 111 9.06 15.44 0.10
C GLY A 111 9.58 14.96 1.45
N TRP A 112 10.88 14.73 1.55
CA TRP A 112 11.56 14.00 2.61
C TRP A 112 12.59 14.84 3.36
N THR A 113 12.90 14.47 4.60
CA THR A 113 13.97 15.09 5.39
C THR A 113 14.52 14.12 6.43
N THR A 114 15.83 14.19 6.68
CA THR A 114 16.49 13.50 7.79
C THR A 114 16.41 14.28 9.10
N ASP A 115 15.96 15.54 9.06
CA ASP A 115 15.79 16.44 10.22
C ASP A 115 14.40 17.06 10.20
N HIS A 116 13.38 16.23 10.53
CA HIS A 116 11.99 16.66 10.51
C HIS A 116 11.66 17.60 11.67
N HIS A 117 10.89 18.65 11.36
CA HIS A 117 10.37 19.63 12.32
C HIS A 117 8.86 19.82 12.11
N GLU A 118 8.17 20.17 13.18
CA GLU A 118 6.75 20.49 13.11
C GLU A 118 6.45 21.52 12.03
N GLY A 119 5.53 21.21 11.13
CA GLY A 119 5.08 22.12 10.06
C GLY A 119 5.99 22.25 8.85
N ASP A 120 7.11 21.52 8.74
CA ASP A 120 8.00 21.53 7.57
C ASP A 120 7.40 20.92 6.31
N LYS A 121 6.32 20.12 6.48
CA LYS A 121 5.58 19.43 5.41
C LYS A 121 6.42 18.36 4.69
N ARG A 122 7.40 17.79 5.38
CA ARG A 122 8.28 16.73 4.90
C ARG A 122 8.08 15.48 5.75
N SER A 123 8.10 14.33 5.14
CA SER A 123 8.12 13.07 5.86
C SER A 123 9.52 12.76 6.39
N PRO A 124 9.66 12.24 7.62
CA PRO A 124 10.96 11.89 8.15
C PRO A 124 11.55 10.67 7.44
N VAL A 125 12.84 10.73 7.13
CA VAL A 125 13.62 9.59 6.65
C VAL A 125 14.07 8.74 7.84
N GLY A 126 13.88 7.42 7.77
CA GLY A 126 14.36 6.55 8.85
C GLY A 126 13.71 5.18 8.90
N VAL A 127 13.98 4.50 10.00
CA VAL A 127 13.40 3.22 10.39
C VAL A 127 12.61 3.42 11.67
N PHE A 128 11.32 3.09 11.64
CA PHE A 128 10.41 3.28 12.78
C PHE A 128 9.58 2.01 12.98
N THR A 129 9.25 1.68 14.22
CA THR A 129 8.32 0.59 14.51
C THR A 129 6.88 1.00 14.21
N LEU A 130 6.01 -0.01 14.00
CA LEU A 130 4.58 0.15 13.82
C LEU A 130 3.91 -0.61 14.97
N SER A 131 3.53 0.09 16.03
CA SER A 131 3.08 -0.55 17.28
C SER A 131 1.58 -0.46 17.52
N ASP A 132 0.92 0.57 17.02
CA ASP A 132 -0.47 0.89 17.35
C ASP A 132 -1.24 1.35 16.12
N ALA A 133 -2.55 1.12 16.13
CA ALA A 133 -3.46 1.51 15.07
C ALA A 133 -4.74 2.15 15.65
N GLY A 134 -5.53 2.76 14.81
CA GLY A 134 -6.80 3.34 15.21
C GLY A 134 -7.56 3.93 14.03
N GLY A 135 -8.59 4.70 14.33
CA GLY A 135 -9.36 5.42 13.33
C GLY A 135 -10.79 5.73 13.76
N VAL A 136 -11.48 6.42 12.87
CA VAL A 136 -12.92 6.73 13.02
C VAL A 136 -13.78 5.48 12.81
N LEU A 137 -13.36 4.58 11.92
CA LEU A 137 -14.07 3.33 11.65
C LEU A 137 -13.66 2.22 12.61
N PRO A 138 -14.54 1.23 12.85
CA PRO A 138 -14.19 0.03 13.60
C PRO A 138 -13.02 -0.71 12.97
N SER A 139 -12.26 -1.47 13.79
CA SER A 139 -11.14 -2.29 13.31
C SER A 139 -11.56 -3.22 12.18
N PRO A 140 -10.83 -3.26 11.06
CA PRO A 140 -11.11 -4.18 9.96
C PRO A 140 -10.55 -5.60 10.21
N GLY A 141 -10.20 -5.94 11.47
CA GLY A 141 -9.60 -7.22 11.86
C GLY A 141 -8.08 -7.15 12.04
N THR A 142 -7.56 -6.01 12.55
CA THR A 142 -6.14 -5.84 12.85
C THR A 142 -5.69 -6.67 14.07
N LYS A 143 -4.42 -7.06 14.06
CA LYS A 143 -3.74 -7.66 15.23
C LYS A 143 -2.97 -6.61 16.05
N LEU A 144 -2.73 -5.43 15.49
CA LEU A 144 -2.19 -4.29 16.26
C LEU A 144 -3.23 -3.82 17.29
N PRO A 145 -2.81 -3.35 18.48
CA PRO A 145 -3.69 -2.60 19.36
C PRO A 145 -4.43 -1.51 18.59
N TYR A 146 -5.76 -1.49 18.70
CA TYR A 146 -6.60 -0.61 17.88
C TYR A 146 -7.49 0.31 18.72
N THR A 147 -7.37 1.61 18.50
CA THR A 147 -8.23 2.62 19.14
C THR A 147 -9.31 3.09 18.16
N HIS A 148 -10.54 2.64 18.36
CA HIS A 148 -11.72 3.15 17.64
C HIS A 148 -12.25 4.40 18.35
N SER A 149 -12.20 5.58 17.70
CA SER A 149 -12.64 6.83 18.33
C SER A 149 -12.97 7.90 17.29
N ALA A 150 -14.07 8.62 17.55
CA ALA A 150 -14.42 9.83 16.80
C ALA A 150 -13.37 10.96 16.93
N ALA A 151 -12.47 10.88 17.93
CA ALA A 151 -11.37 11.84 18.08
C ALA A 151 -10.34 11.82 16.95
N PHE A 152 -10.38 10.81 16.06
CA PHE A 152 -9.61 10.79 14.81
C PHE A 152 -10.27 11.59 13.69
N GLN A 153 -11.54 12.01 13.82
CA GLN A 153 -12.26 12.69 12.75
C GLN A 153 -11.49 13.91 12.24
N ALA A 154 -11.24 13.95 10.92
CA ALA A 154 -10.70 15.14 10.29
C ALA A 154 -11.65 16.35 10.49
N PRO A 155 -11.13 17.55 10.75
CA PRO A 155 -11.96 18.72 10.95
C PRO A 155 -12.84 19.02 9.74
N HIS A 156 -14.15 19.22 9.94
CA HIS A 156 -15.09 19.46 8.84
C HIS A 156 -14.88 20.79 8.10
N TYR A 157 -14.07 21.72 8.64
CA TYR A 157 -13.64 22.92 7.92
C TYR A 157 -12.54 22.64 6.90
N TRP A 158 -11.96 21.44 6.90
CA TRP A 158 -11.06 21.01 5.83
C TRP A 158 -11.87 20.68 4.57
N LYS A 159 -11.18 20.64 3.41
CA LYS A 159 -11.80 20.19 2.16
C LYS A 159 -12.39 18.79 2.34
N LYS A 160 -13.54 18.54 1.71
CA LYS A 160 -14.27 17.26 1.83
C LYS A 160 -13.40 16.03 1.46
N SER A 161 -12.44 16.19 0.57
CA SER A 161 -11.49 15.11 0.20
C SER A 161 -10.68 14.58 1.39
N TYR A 162 -10.48 15.38 2.45
CA TYR A 162 -9.70 15.01 3.64
C TYR A 162 -10.55 14.37 4.75
N TRP A 163 -11.88 14.39 4.65
CA TRP A 163 -12.75 14.00 5.76
C TRP A 163 -12.61 12.54 6.18
N ASN A 164 -12.17 11.65 5.27
CA ASN A 164 -11.98 10.23 5.53
C ASN A 164 -10.51 9.83 5.74
N ASP A 165 -9.57 10.80 5.76
CA ASP A 165 -8.13 10.52 5.86
C ASP A 165 -7.79 9.63 7.06
N PHE A 166 -8.49 9.82 8.17
CA PHE A 166 -8.22 9.13 9.41
C PHE A 166 -9.29 8.11 9.78
N ASP A 167 -10.07 7.63 8.81
CA ASP A 167 -10.95 6.48 8.98
C ASP A 167 -10.16 5.26 9.46
N TYR A 168 -8.92 5.11 8.95
CA TYR A 168 -7.93 4.14 9.39
C TYR A 168 -6.55 4.79 9.49
N VAL A 169 -5.86 4.55 10.61
CA VAL A 169 -4.49 5.00 10.81
C VAL A 169 -3.63 3.87 11.42
N ILE A 170 -2.34 3.84 11.06
CA ILE A 170 -1.31 3.07 11.73
C ILE A 170 -0.24 4.05 12.18
N ALA A 171 0.07 4.07 13.47
CA ALA A 171 1.08 4.96 14.01
C ALA A 171 2.48 4.57 13.53
N ILE A 172 3.23 5.54 13.02
CA ILE A 172 4.68 5.44 12.81
C ILE A 172 5.33 5.96 14.10
N ASP A 173 6.18 5.14 14.73
CA ASP A 173 6.75 5.46 16.05
C ASP A 173 7.88 6.50 15.96
N TYR A 174 7.59 7.62 15.30
CA TYR A 174 8.39 8.82 15.29
C TYR A 174 7.91 9.77 16.39
N ASN A 175 8.80 10.14 17.32
CA ASN A 175 8.54 11.09 18.41
C ASN A 175 7.18 10.88 19.12
N ARG A 176 6.86 9.64 19.49
CA ARG A 176 5.66 9.25 20.26
C ARG A 176 5.98 8.20 21.31
N VAL A 177 5.07 8.02 22.27
CA VAL A 177 5.11 6.93 23.25
C VAL A 177 4.45 5.69 22.63
N LYS A 178 5.20 4.60 22.50
CA LYS A 178 4.66 3.32 22.00
C LYS A 178 3.67 2.73 22.98
N GLY A 179 2.65 2.05 22.47
CA GLY A 179 1.60 1.44 23.29
C GLY A 179 0.54 2.44 23.76
N THR A 180 0.56 3.68 23.27
CA THR A 180 -0.51 4.66 23.45
C THR A 180 -1.37 4.76 22.19
N PRO A 181 -2.60 5.30 22.24
CA PRO A 181 -3.38 5.58 21.05
C PRO A 181 -2.60 6.41 20.02
N PRO A 182 -2.77 6.19 18.70
CA PRO A 182 -2.07 6.97 17.67
C PRO A 182 -2.23 8.48 17.80
N ASN A 183 -3.35 8.96 18.34
CA ASN A 183 -3.65 10.37 18.56
C ASN A 183 -3.22 10.92 19.93
N ASP A 184 -2.45 10.14 20.72
CA ASP A 184 -1.83 10.66 21.94
C ASP A 184 -0.86 11.79 21.59
N PRO A 185 -0.99 12.99 22.23
CA PRO A 185 -0.22 14.16 21.86
C PRO A 185 1.19 14.18 22.45
N THR A 186 1.57 13.20 23.27
CA THR A 186 2.87 13.15 23.97
C THR A 186 4.00 13.00 22.97
N ARG A 187 4.96 13.92 23.04
CA ARG A 187 6.14 13.98 22.16
C ARG A 187 7.42 13.98 22.99
N PRO A 188 8.01 12.83 23.25
CA PRO A 188 9.17 12.68 24.16
C PRO A 188 10.41 13.50 23.75
N GLN A 189 10.59 13.77 22.45
CA GLN A 189 11.70 14.55 21.94
C GLN A 189 11.35 16.06 21.77
N GLY A 190 10.22 16.49 22.33
CA GLY A 190 9.72 17.87 22.25
C GLY A 190 8.80 18.15 21.06
N GLN A 191 8.00 19.21 21.20
CA GLN A 191 6.99 19.59 20.20
C GLN A 191 7.61 20.04 18.86
N THR A 192 8.76 20.70 18.91
CA THR A 192 9.43 21.20 17.70
C THR A 192 9.86 20.10 16.74
N LYS A 193 10.10 18.89 17.24
CA LYS A 193 10.39 17.70 16.41
C LYS A 193 9.18 17.18 15.64
N GLY A 194 8.00 17.75 15.87
CA GLY A 194 6.78 17.23 15.27
C GLY A 194 6.36 15.86 15.85
N GLY A 195 5.43 15.23 15.21
CA GLY A 195 4.88 13.93 15.64
C GLY A 195 3.53 13.68 14.98
N SER A 196 2.78 12.70 15.49
CA SER A 196 1.53 12.25 14.84
C SER A 196 1.74 11.91 13.37
N ILE A 197 2.84 11.20 13.09
CA ILE A 197 3.17 10.70 11.76
C ILE A 197 2.52 9.33 11.61
N TRP A 198 1.65 9.17 10.62
CA TRP A 198 0.86 7.97 10.42
C TRP A 198 0.92 7.45 8.99
N LEU A 199 0.67 6.16 8.82
CA LEU A 199 0.09 5.65 7.58
C LEU A 199 -1.42 5.88 7.68
N HIS A 200 -2.06 6.49 6.67
CA HIS A 200 -3.49 6.79 6.68
C HIS A 200 -4.10 6.70 5.27
N MET A 201 -5.42 6.92 5.16
CA MET A 201 -6.10 6.89 3.88
C MET A 201 -5.72 8.07 3.01
N ASP A 202 -5.67 7.85 1.70
CA ASP A 202 -5.25 8.85 0.73
C ASP A 202 -6.38 9.78 0.30
N HIS A 203 -6.03 11.05 0.08
CA HIS A 203 -6.89 12.10 -0.46
C HIS A 203 -6.43 12.61 -1.85
N GLY A 204 -5.50 11.88 -2.50
CA GLY A 204 -5.01 12.17 -3.85
C GLY A 204 -3.96 13.26 -3.95
N SER A 205 -3.24 13.57 -2.85
CA SER A 205 -2.15 14.56 -2.86
C SER A 205 -1.23 14.41 -1.65
N GLY A 206 -0.09 15.11 -1.67
CA GLY A 206 0.89 15.12 -0.58
C GLY A 206 0.33 15.58 0.76
N THR A 207 0.80 14.97 1.84
CA THR A 207 0.39 15.15 3.23
C THR A 207 1.15 16.27 3.94
N SER A 208 0.94 16.42 5.25
CA SER A 208 1.78 17.30 6.08
C SER A 208 3.14 16.67 6.45
N ALA A 209 3.17 15.34 6.70
CA ALA A 209 4.37 14.54 6.96
C ALA A 209 4.06 13.02 6.99
N CYS A 210 2.80 12.66 7.03
CA CYS A 210 2.33 11.26 7.01
C CYS A 210 2.61 10.59 5.66
N VAL A 211 2.34 9.29 5.59
CA VAL A 211 2.25 8.55 4.32
C VAL A 211 0.81 8.14 4.12
N SER A 212 0.17 8.58 3.03
CA SER A 212 -1.20 8.24 2.70
C SER A 212 -1.28 7.24 1.56
N GLN A 213 -2.29 6.37 1.59
CA GLN A 213 -2.43 5.27 0.65
C GLN A 213 -3.90 4.85 0.47
N PRO A 214 -4.28 4.15 -0.61
CA PRO A 214 -5.65 3.75 -0.87
C PRO A 214 -6.27 2.97 0.29
N LYS A 215 -7.58 3.14 0.53
CA LYS A 215 -8.32 2.45 1.60
C LYS A 215 -8.11 0.94 1.60
N ALA A 216 -8.17 0.31 0.43
CA ALA A 216 -7.98 -1.14 0.31
C ALA A 216 -6.59 -1.60 0.77
N ASP A 217 -5.56 -0.74 0.62
CA ASP A 217 -4.19 -1.04 1.04
C ASP A 217 -4.00 -0.76 2.53
N MET A 218 -4.65 0.28 3.08
CA MET A 218 -4.73 0.48 4.53
C MET A 218 -5.39 -0.70 5.24
N GLU A 219 -6.54 -1.16 4.77
CA GLU A 219 -7.21 -2.33 5.32
C GLU A 219 -6.37 -3.61 5.19
N TYR A 220 -5.65 -3.77 4.07
CA TYR A 220 -4.73 -4.88 3.87
C TYR A 220 -3.60 -4.85 4.90
N LEU A 221 -2.95 -3.71 5.12
CA LEU A 221 -1.90 -3.55 6.12
C LEU A 221 -2.44 -3.84 7.53
N LEU A 222 -3.59 -3.26 7.90
CA LEU A 222 -4.20 -3.48 9.21
C LEU A 222 -4.46 -4.97 9.48
N ARG A 223 -4.97 -5.73 8.51
CA ARG A 223 -5.20 -7.17 8.65
C ARG A 223 -3.91 -8.01 8.65
N THR A 224 -2.83 -7.49 8.04
CA THR A 224 -1.61 -8.28 7.80
C THR A 224 -0.54 -8.03 8.87
N LEU A 225 -0.38 -6.77 9.32
CA LEU A 225 0.65 -6.44 10.31
C LEU A 225 0.36 -7.12 11.65
N ASP A 226 1.39 -7.78 12.19
CA ASP A 226 1.31 -8.56 13.41
C ASP A 226 2.40 -8.11 14.38
N PRO A 227 2.07 -7.65 15.60
CA PRO A 227 3.06 -7.25 16.61
C PRO A 227 4.10 -8.33 16.88
N LYS A 228 3.72 -9.62 16.80
CA LYS A 228 4.62 -10.77 16.98
C LYS A 228 5.66 -10.88 15.86
N GLN A 229 5.45 -10.20 14.74
CA GLN A 229 6.38 -10.14 13.61
C GLN A 229 7.28 -8.89 13.67
N HIS A 230 7.17 -8.09 14.73
CA HIS A 230 7.93 -6.86 14.95
C HIS A 230 7.98 -5.95 13.73
N PRO A 231 6.80 -5.46 13.26
CA PRO A 231 6.72 -4.68 12.04
C PRO A 231 7.43 -3.34 12.18
N VAL A 232 8.14 -2.97 11.11
CA VAL A 232 8.75 -1.64 10.97
C VAL A 232 8.35 -1.01 9.65
N VAL A 233 8.40 0.32 9.60
CA VAL A 233 8.45 1.08 8.34
C VAL A 233 9.89 1.54 8.10
N VAL A 234 10.37 1.40 6.87
CA VAL A 234 11.61 2.01 6.38
C VAL A 234 11.20 2.98 5.31
N MET A 235 11.45 4.26 5.49
CA MET A 235 10.90 5.30 4.63
C MET A 235 11.91 6.40 4.32
N GLY A 236 11.85 6.93 3.09
CA GLY A 236 12.70 7.98 2.58
C GLY A 236 12.63 8.09 1.07
N ASP A 237 13.28 9.09 0.48
CA ASP A 237 13.49 9.08 -0.96
C ASP A 237 14.55 8.04 -1.37
N LYS A 238 14.59 7.74 -2.66
CA LYS A 238 15.47 6.69 -3.20
C LYS A 238 16.97 6.95 -2.94
N ALA A 239 17.40 8.20 -2.80
CA ALA A 239 18.79 8.53 -2.51
C ALA A 239 19.10 8.31 -1.03
N ASP A 240 18.29 8.86 -0.13
CA ASP A 240 18.42 8.72 1.32
C ASP A 240 18.28 7.24 1.77
N LEU A 241 17.43 6.46 1.08
CA LEU A 241 17.27 5.03 1.37
C LEU A 241 18.52 4.23 1.02
N LYS A 242 19.25 4.57 -0.05
CA LYS A 242 20.47 3.87 -0.51
C LYS A 242 21.73 4.29 0.25
N GLY A 243 21.76 5.51 0.70
CA GLY A 243 22.88 6.21 1.33
C GLY A 243 23.41 6.07 2.44
#